data_394c146b610947abd990a2d62608929d
#
_entry.id   394c146b610947abd990a2d62608929d
#
_cell.length_a   1.000
_cell.length_b   1.000
_cell.length_c   1.000
_cell.angle_alpha   90.00
_cell.angle_beta   90.00
_cell.angle_gamma   90.00
#
_symmetry.space_group_name_H-M   'P 1'
#
loop_
_entity.id
_entity.type
_entity.pdbx_description
1 polymer ?
#
loop_
_entity_poly.entity_id
_entity_poly.type
_entity_poly.pdbx_seq_one_letter_code
_entity_poly.pdbx_strand_id
1 'polypeptide(L)'
;MKKIVSTSILVGLLIIVGCKNKEQKVVKTPDAKTLMSESSESFIGFWNSGDALAVASEFTDDAVRVISNSLEPIVGGEAIKESFVATFSEDSDFKNSNISVTISETRLLSDEILIGAGTFKISDANNVTLESGKWGNVYRYKDGKVKFLLESAHRDFKETDSLANNVVTLEKSIVSKEPHFEKIEASVAGYIKYFNEKNADGLSMLFTENAFQNVSSKEGIVVGRENIKTTEVFADGQVLNATILGYKYLGDSLAIAYGSWTQLDTTTNTMARGSWGNVFKIDGDTAYLVMESAGVSQ
;
A
#
# COMPACT_ATOMS: atom_id res chain seq x y z
N MET A 1 73.30 -4.16 -67.77
CA MET A 1 72.81 -4.52 -66.45
C MET A 1 71.50 -3.79 -66.24
N LYS A 2 70.38 -4.45 -66.39
CA LYS A 2 69.05 -3.87 -66.17
C LYS A 2 68.47 -4.47 -64.85
N LYS A 3 68.19 -3.64 -63.89
CA LYS A 3 67.52 -4.02 -62.63
C LYS A 3 66.03 -4.08 -62.87
N ILE A 4 65.43 -5.22 -62.58
CA ILE A 4 63.97 -5.41 -62.55
C ILE A 4 63.52 -5.17 -61.16
N VAL A 5 62.64 -4.17 -61.00
CA VAL A 5 61.95 -3.86 -59.78
C VAL A 5 60.59 -4.58 -59.76
N SER A 6 60.42 -5.54 -58.86
CA SER A 6 59.19 -6.27 -58.72
C SER A 6 58.28 -5.52 -57.70
N THR A 7 57.12 -5.06 -58.16
CA THR A 7 56.14 -4.40 -57.40
C THR A 7 55.10 -5.42 -56.93
N SER A 8 55.12 -5.76 -55.63
CA SER A 8 54.09 -6.62 -55.01
C SER A 8 52.86 -5.79 -54.64
N ILE A 9 51.74 -6.06 -55.26
CA ILE A 9 50.44 -5.48 -54.93
C ILE A 9 49.84 -6.31 -53.79
N LEU A 10 49.70 -5.70 -52.62
CA LEU A 10 49.01 -6.29 -51.44
C LEU A 10 47.54 -5.92 -51.52
N VAL A 11 46.68 -6.88 -51.89
CA VAL A 11 45.20 -6.71 -51.88
C VAL A 11 44.73 -6.92 -50.46
N GLY A 12 44.40 -5.83 -49.78
CA GLY A 12 43.78 -5.84 -48.45
C GLY A 12 42.29 -6.19 -48.53
N LEU A 13 41.93 -7.36 -48.06
CA LEU A 13 40.53 -7.79 -47.93
C LEU A 13 39.89 -7.12 -46.72
N LEU A 14 39.10 -6.05 -46.90
CA LEU A 14 38.29 -5.41 -45.86
C LEU A 14 37.08 -6.31 -45.56
N ILE A 15 37.16 -7.07 -44.48
CA ILE A 15 36.00 -7.78 -43.91
C ILE A 15 35.17 -6.75 -43.13
N ILE A 16 34.06 -6.29 -43.72
CA ILE A 16 33.06 -5.48 -43.03
C ILE A 16 32.24 -6.43 -42.14
N VAL A 17 32.62 -6.54 -40.88
CA VAL A 17 31.77 -7.16 -39.83
C VAL A 17 30.61 -6.23 -39.57
N GLY A 18 29.49 -6.48 -40.22
CA GLY A 18 28.22 -5.80 -39.93
C GLY A 18 27.74 -6.18 -38.53
N CYS A 19 27.98 -5.34 -37.55
CA CYS A 19 27.26 -5.40 -36.30
C CYS A 19 25.76 -5.20 -36.60
N LYS A 20 24.97 -6.25 -36.59
CA LYS A 20 23.54 -6.14 -36.47
C LYS A 20 23.28 -5.56 -35.07
N ASN A 21 23.06 -4.26 -34.98
CA ASN A 21 22.41 -3.65 -33.81
C ASN A 21 21.07 -4.38 -33.68
N LYS A 22 20.96 -5.27 -32.69
CA LYS A 22 19.67 -5.66 -32.16
C LYS A 22 19.07 -4.37 -31.57
N GLU A 23 18.10 -3.79 -32.26
CA GLU A 23 17.22 -2.81 -31.64
C GLU A 23 16.67 -3.48 -30.38
N GLN A 24 17.19 -3.08 -29.24
CA GLN A 24 16.52 -3.38 -27.99
C GLN A 24 15.16 -2.68 -28.09
N LYS A 25 14.10 -3.47 -28.29
CA LYS A 25 12.75 -2.99 -28.07
C LYS A 25 12.72 -2.43 -26.65
N VAL A 26 12.72 -1.12 -26.53
CA VAL A 26 12.40 -0.45 -25.27
C VAL A 26 10.95 -0.85 -24.98
N VAL A 27 10.77 -1.86 -24.15
CA VAL A 27 9.44 -2.21 -23.63
C VAL A 27 9.09 -1.06 -22.70
N LYS A 28 8.23 -0.17 -23.16
CA LYS A 28 7.76 0.95 -22.35
C LYS A 28 6.92 0.35 -21.23
N THR A 29 7.30 0.64 -19.97
CA THR A 29 6.49 0.27 -18.81
C THR A 29 5.06 0.83 -19.01
N PRO A 30 4.02 0.01 -18.88
CA PRO A 30 2.65 0.48 -18.95
C PRO A 30 2.42 1.61 -17.93
N ASP A 31 1.46 2.48 -18.20
CA ASP A 31 1.13 3.52 -17.24
C ASP A 31 0.45 2.93 -15.98
N ALA A 32 0.53 3.68 -14.87
CA ALA A 32 0.04 3.23 -13.57
C ALA A 32 -1.43 2.83 -13.59
N LYS A 33 -2.26 3.53 -14.38
CA LYS A 33 -3.70 3.26 -14.45
C LYS A 33 -3.99 1.93 -15.14
N THR A 34 -3.30 1.63 -16.23
CA THR A 34 -3.41 0.36 -16.95
C THR A 34 -3.00 -0.80 -16.03
N LEU A 35 -1.83 -0.70 -15.38
CA LEU A 35 -1.35 -1.73 -14.45
C LEU A 35 -2.34 -1.97 -13.30
N MET A 36 -2.89 -0.91 -12.75
CA MET A 36 -3.84 -1.01 -11.63
C MET A 36 -5.17 -1.63 -12.08
N SER A 37 -5.69 -1.25 -13.26
CA SER A 37 -6.94 -1.82 -13.79
C SER A 37 -6.81 -3.32 -14.03
N GLU A 38 -5.74 -3.76 -14.68
CA GLU A 38 -5.47 -5.18 -14.96
C GLU A 38 -5.35 -6.00 -13.67
N SER A 39 -4.60 -5.48 -12.66
CA SER A 39 -4.47 -6.13 -11.36
C SER A 39 -5.80 -6.22 -10.62
N SER A 40 -6.59 -5.14 -10.63
CA SER A 40 -7.90 -5.11 -9.97
C SER A 40 -8.90 -6.05 -10.63
N GLU A 41 -8.92 -6.12 -11.96
CA GLU A 41 -9.79 -7.05 -12.71
C GLU A 41 -9.45 -8.51 -12.41
N SER A 42 -8.15 -8.85 -12.34
CA SER A 42 -7.69 -10.17 -11.95
C SER A 42 -8.15 -10.55 -10.55
N PHE A 43 -7.89 -9.68 -9.57
CA PHE A 43 -8.28 -9.87 -8.18
C PHE A 43 -9.80 -10.05 -8.03
N ILE A 44 -10.61 -9.18 -8.65
CA ILE A 44 -12.07 -9.25 -8.66
C ILE A 44 -12.54 -10.58 -9.27
N GLY A 45 -11.96 -10.99 -10.39
CA GLY A 45 -12.31 -12.24 -11.06
C GLY A 45 -12.09 -13.46 -10.17
N PHE A 46 -10.93 -13.54 -9.51
CA PHE A 46 -10.61 -14.63 -8.60
C PHE A 46 -11.47 -14.63 -7.34
N TRP A 47 -11.70 -13.46 -6.74
CA TRP A 47 -12.60 -13.33 -5.60
C TRP A 47 -14.01 -13.83 -5.93
N ASN A 48 -14.59 -13.30 -7.02
CA ASN A 48 -15.96 -13.61 -7.42
C ASN A 48 -16.14 -15.07 -7.87
N SER A 49 -15.06 -15.78 -8.19
CA SER A 49 -15.07 -17.23 -8.42
C SER A 49 -14.90 -18.05 -7.13
N GLY A 50 -14.59 -17.40 -5.99
CA GLY A 50 -14.29 -18.09 -4.73
C GLY A 50 -12.99 -18.88 -4.74
N ASP A 51 -12.06 -18.56 -5.66
CA ASP A 51 -10.77 -19.24 -5.79
C ASP A 51 -9.73 -18.64 -4.83
N ALA A 52 -9.69 -19.14 -3.61
CA ALA A 52 -8.77 -18.70 -2.55
C ALA A 52 -7.30 -18.76 -2.99
N LEU A 53 -6.92 -19.80 -3.74
CA LEU A 53 -5.53 -19.99 -4.17
C LEU A 53 -5.15 -18.98 -5.26
N ALA A 54 -6.06 -18.72 -6.18
CA ALA A 54 -5.85 -17.72 -7.23
C ALA A 54 -5.77 -16.31 -6.63
N VAL A 55 -6.67 -15.93 -5.71
CA VAL A 55 -6.59 -14.64 -5.00
C VAL A 55 -5.26 -14.52 -4.26
N ALA A 56 -4.84 -15.53 -3.50
CA ALA A 56 -3.56 -15.50 -2.78
C ALA A 56 -2.36 -15.40 -3.72
N SER A 57 -2.45 -15.91 -4.94
CA SER A 57 -1.37 -15.84 -5.94
C SER A 57 -1.10 -14.42 -6.45
N GLU A 58 -2.05 -13.48 -6.24
CA GLU A 58 -1.86 -12.06 -6.56
C GLU A 58 -0.94 -11.33 -5.56
N PHE A 59 -0.53 -12.00 -4.48
CA PHE A 59 0.35 -11.46 -3.46
C PHE A 59 1.80 -11.92 -3.66
N THR A 60 2.77 -11.08 -3.22
CA THR A 60 4.15 -11.52 -3.11
C THR A 60 4.33 -12.46 -1.89
N ASP A 61 5.37 -13.29 -1.90
CA ASP A 61 5.63 -14.22 -0.77
C ASP A 61 5.87 -13.48 0.56
N ASP A 62 6.31 -12.24 0.48
CA ASP A 62 6.62 -11.35 1.61
C ASP A 62 5.57 -10.24 1.80
N ALA A 63 4.39 -10.41 1.23
CA ALA A 63 3.30 -9.45 1.35
C ALA A 63 2.70 -9.40 2.76
N VAL A 64 2.01 -8.29 3.02
CA VAL A 64 1.29 -8.06 4.28
C VAL A 64 -0.14 -7.63 3.97
N ARG A 65 -1.09 -8.15 4.72
CA ARG A 65 -2.48 -7.69 4.75
C ARG A 65 -2.80 -7.02 6.08
N VAL A 66 -3.29 -5.80 6.02
CA VAL A 66 -3.77 -5.00 7.15
C VAL A 66 -5.24 -4.69 6.89
N ILE A 67 -6.12 -5.44 7.51
CA ILE A 67 -7.56 -5.42 7.18
C ILE A 67 -8.43 -5.31 8.42
N SER A 68 -9.64 -4.75 8.29
CA SER A 68 -10.56 -4.55 9.42
C SER A 68 -10.96 -5.82 10.16
N ASN A 69 -10.96 -6.96 9.47
CA ASN A 69 -11.38 -8.24 10.04
C ASN A 69 -10.24 -9.00 10.75
N SER A 70 -9.10 -8.35 10.93
CA SER A 70 -7.97 -8.88 11.70
C SER A 70 -7.37 -7.77 12.56
N LEU A 71 -7.16 -8.08 13.84
CA LEU A 71 -6.44 -7.17 14.76
C LEU A 71 -4.94 -7.15 14.48
N GLU A 72 -4.42 -8.29 14.05
CA GLU A 72 -3.02 -8.49 13.73
C GLU A 72 -2.80 -8.46 12.21
N PRO A 73 -1.69 -7.87 11.74
CA PRO A 73 -1.31 -7.97 10.34
C PRO A 73 -1.09 -9.43 9.93
N ILE A 74 -1.60 -9.81 8.77
CA ILE A 74 -1.38 -11.14 8.18
C ILE A 74 -0.12 -11.06 7.32
N VAL A 75 0.95 -11.71 7.74
CA VAL A 75 2.28 -11.55 7.14
C VAL A 75 2.73 -12.81 6.42
N GLY A 76 3.09 -12.66 5.16
CA GLY A 76 3.64 -13.71 4.31
C GLY A 76 2.60 -14.50 3.51
N GLY A 77 3.03 -15.00 2.35
CA GLY A 77 2.14 -15.62 1.35
C GLY A 77 1.34 -16.81 1.88
N GLU A 78 1.92 -17.68 2.73
CA GLU A 78 1.18 -18.82 3.29
C GLU A 78 0.07 -18.36 4.25
N ALA A 79 0.36 -17.43 5.17
CA ALA A 79 -0.67 -16.89 6.08
C ALA A 79 -1.79 -16.17 5.31
N ILE A 80 -1.43 -15.45 4.24
CA ILE A 80 -2.38 -14.80 3.34
C ILE A 80 -3.26 -15.84 2.65
N LYS A 81 -2.67 -16.91 2.14
CA LYS A 81 -3.41 -18.01 1.53
C LYS A 81 -4.40 -18.66 2.51
N GLU A 82 -3.95 -18.96 3.73
CA GLU A 82 -4.82 -19.49 4.77
C GLU A 82 -5.99 -18.54 5.10
N SER A 83 -5.72 -17.23 5.13
CA SER A 83 -6.76 -16.24 5.37
C SER A 83 -7.84 -16.22 4.28
N PHE A 84 -7.47 -16.38 2.99
CA PHE A 84 -8.46 -16.49 1.91
C PHE A 84 -9.22 -17.83 1.92
N VAL A 85 -8.55 -18.92 2.27
CA VAL A 85 -9.21 -20.23 2.49
C VAL A 85 -10.29 -20.08 3.58
N ALA A 86 -9.98 -19.40 4.68
CA ALA A 86 -10.96 -19.11 5.72
C ALA A 86 -12.09 -18.18 5.24
N THR A 87 -11.75 -17.13 4.47
CA THR A 87 -12.74 -16.19 3.91
C THR A 87 -13.79 -16.89 3.04
N PHE A 88 -13.39 -17.88 2.24
CA PHE A 88 -14.31 -18.59 1.34
C PHE A 88 -14.79 -19.94 1.91
N SER A 89 -14.56 -20.22 3.20
CA SER A 89 -15.02 -21.46 3.83
C SER A 89 -16.53 -21.53 3.97
N GLU A 90 -17.05 -22.76 4.21
CA GLU A 90 -18.50 -23.01 4.35
C GLU A 90 -19.16 -22.19 5.47
N ASP A 91 -18.41 -21.89 6.54
CA ASP A 91 -18.91 -21.19 7.73
C ASP A 91 -18.71 -19.67 7.65
N SER A 92 -18.16 -19.15 6.54
CA SER A 92 -17.89 -17.73 6.38
C SER A 92 -19.07 -16.98 5.76
N ASP A 93 -19.39 -15.81 6.31
CA ASP A 93 -20.36 -14.87 5.72
C ASP A 93 -19.95 -14.40 4.31
N PHE A 94 -18.66 -14.49 3.99
CA PHE A 94 -18.10 -14.10 2.68
C PHE A 94 -18.10 -15.23 1.65
N LYS A 95 -18.54 -16.44 2.03
CA LYS A 95 -18.73 -17.52 1.06
C LYS A 95 -19.67 -17.11 -0.05
N ASN A 96 -19.27 -17.33 -1.29
CA ASN A 96 -20.04 -16.94 -2.49
C ASN A 96 -20.35 -15.43 -2.58
N SER A 97 -19.56 -14.61 -1.89
CA SER A 97 -19.66 -13.15 -2.02
C SER A 97 -19.06 -12.65 -3.33
N ASN A 98 -19.51 -11.46 -3.75
CA ASN A 98 -18.96 -10.74 -4.87
C ASN A 98 -18.31 -9.45 -4.38
N ILE A 99 -17.12 -9.16 -4.88
CA ILE A 99 -16.43 -7.88 -4.64
C ILE A 99 -16.54 -7.00 -5.87
N SER A 100 -16.71 -5.72 -5.64
CA SER A 100 -16.51 -4.65 -6.62
C SER A 100 -15.54 -3.64 -6.06
N VAL A 101 -14.66 -3.12 -6.92
CA VAL A 101 -13.58 -2.20 -6.55
C VAL A 101 -13.64 -0.97 -7.44
N THR A 102 -13.48 0.22 -6.84
CA THR A 102 -13.32 1.47 -7.56
C THR A 102 -11.91 1.99 -7.33
N ILE A 103 -11.19 2.32 -8.39
CA ILE A 103 -9.86 2.93 -8.34
C ILE A 103 -10.05 4.43 -8.40
N SER A 104 -9.62 5.15 -7.38
CA SER A 104 -9.68 6.63 -7.32
C SER A 104 -8.34 7.26 -7.63
N GLU A 105 -7.26 6.73 -7.05
CA GLU A 105 -5.90 7.22 -7.24
C GLU A 105 -4.94 6.06 -7.54
N THR A 106 -3.97 6.34 -8.42
CA THR A 106 -2.89 5.37 -8.71
C THR A 106 -1.64 6.10 -9.16
N ARG A 107 -0.47 5.59 -8.78
CA ARG A 107 0.82 6.20 -9.09
C ARG A 107 1.96 5.19 -9.08
N LEU A 108 2.85 5.27 -10.07
CA LEU A 108 4.16 4.66 -10.00
C LEU A 108 5.08 5.54 -9.14
N LEU A 109 5.68 4.96 -8.11
CA LEU A 109 6.66 5.63 -7.26
C LEU A 109 8.10 5.34 -7.72
N SER A 110 8.30 4.19 -8.36
CA SER A 110 9.53 3.79 -9.05
C SER A 110 9.18 2.85 -10.20
N ASP A 111 10.18 2.32 -10.89
CA ASP A 111 9.97 1.34 -11.97
C ASP A 111 9.29 0.04 -11.49
N GLU A 112 9.42 -0.26 -10.19
CA GLU A 112 8.90 -1.51 -9.61
C GLU A 112 7.78 -1.31 -8.57
N ILE A 113 7.55 -0.08 -8.08
CA ILE A 113 6.58 0.17 -7.00
C ILE A 113 5.41 1.01 -7.51
N LEU A 114 4.25 0.40 -7.45
CA LEU A 114 2.96 1.01 -7.78
C LEU A 114 2.14 1.14 -6.49
N ILE A 115 1.48 2.28 -6.32
CA ILE A 115 0.49 2.48 -5.26
C ILE A 115 -0.86 2.82 -5.86
N GLY A 116 -1.91 2.47 -5.14
CA GLY A 116 -3.26 2.85 -5.50
C GLY A 116 -4.18 2.90 -4.29
N ALA A 117 -5.26 3.63 -4.44
CA ALA A 117 -6.29 3.76 -3.43
C ALA A 117 -7.68 3.90 -4.06
N GLY A 118 -8.68 3.46 -3.33
CA GLY A 118 -10.05 3.48 -3.79
C GLY A 118 -11.05 2.97 -2.75
N THR A 119 -12.19 2.54 -3.25
CA THR A 119 -13.24 1.96 -2.43
C THR A 119 -13.53 0.53 -2.86
N PHE A 120 -14.07 -0.26 -1.95
CA PHE A 120 -14.57 -1.59 -2.24
C PHE A 120 -15.97 -1.80 -1.67
N LYS A 121 -16.68 -2.74 -2.26
CA LYS A 121 -17.96 -3.24 -1.75
C LYS A 121 -18.01 -4.75 -1.94
N ILE A 122 -18.31 -5.46 -0.85
CA ILE A 122 -18.56 -6.91 -0.86
C ILE A 122 -20.04 -7.12 -0.63
N SER A 123 -20.66 -7.97 -1.45
CA SER A 123 -22.09 -8.30 -1.39
C SER A 123 -22.28 -9.80 -1.43
N ASP A 124 -23.36 -10.29 -0.81
CA ASP A 124 -23.77 -11.69 -0.94
C ASP A 124 -24.33 -12.00 -2.34
N ALA A 125 -24.74 -13.23 -2.56
CA ALA A 125 -25.35 -13.69 -3.82
C ALA A 125 -26.67 -13.00 -4.16
N ASN A 126 -27.34 -12.36 -3.18
CA ASN A 126 -28.57 -11.60 -3.35
C ASN A 126 -28.33 -10.09 -3.52
N ASN A 127 -27.06 -9.66 -3.70
CA ASN A 127 -26.62 -8.27 -3.75
C ASN A 127 -26.85 -7.48 -2.45
N VAL A 128 -27.03 -8.14 -1.30
CA VAL A 128 -27.03 -7.49 0.00
C VAL A 128 -25.58 -7.14 0.38
N THR A 129 -25.32 -5.90 0.74
CA THR A 129 -23.99 -5.46 1.15
C THR A 129 -23.61 -6.12 2.47
N LEU A 130 -22.53 -6.90 2.46
CA LEU A 130 -21.89 -7.47 3.63
C LEU A 130 -20.91 -6.47 4.24
N GLU A 131 -20.07 -5.89 3.38
CA GLU A 131 -19.05 -4.93 3.79
C GLU A 131 -18.80 -3.90 2.68
N SER A 132 -18.51 -2.66 3.06
CA SER A 132 -17.99 -1.62 2.19
C SER A 132 -16.90 -0.86 2.91
N GLY A 133 -16.00 -0.26 2.14
CA GLY A 133 -14.91 0.48 2.73
C GLY A 133 -13.92 1.01 1.71
N LYS A 134 -12.71 1.25 2.21
CA LYS A 134 -11.62 1.86 1.47
C LYS A 134 -10.40 0.97 1.48
N TRP A 135 -9.62 1.09 0.42
CA TRP A 135 -8.34 0.39 0.31
C TRP A 135 -7.24 1.35 -0.16
N GLY A 136 -6.04 1.16 0.39
CA GLY A 136 -4.82 1.84 -0.03
C GLY A 136 -3.68 0.83 -0.07
N ASN A 137 -3.27 0.43 -1.27
CA ASN A 137 -2.42 -0.73 -1.47
C ASN A 137 -1.09 -0.36 -2.12
N VAL A 138 -0.08 -1.17 -1.84
CA VAL A 138 1.23 -1.13 -2.49
C VAL A 138 1.42 -2.40 -3.28
N TYR A 139 1.92 -2.25 -4.50
CA TYR A 139 2.16 -3.36 -5.40
C TYR A 139 3.61 -3.36 -5.88
N ARG A 140 4.12 -4.55 -6.14
CA ARG A 140 5.36 -4.74 -6.88
C ARG A 140 5.04 -5.07 -8.32
N TYR A 141 5.60 -4.29 -9.24
CA TYR A 141 5.60 -4.58 -10.66
C TYR A 141 6.94 -5.21 -11.05
N LYS A 142 6.91 -6.46 -11.46
CA LYS A 142 8.10 -7.19 -11.88
C LYS A 142 7.76 -8.24 -12.94
N ASP A 143 8.62 -8.36 -13.96
CA ASP A 143 8.46 -9.36 -15.03
C ASP A 143 7.07 -9.31 -15.70
N GLY A 144 6.52 -8.10 -15.87
CA GLY A 144 5.21 -7.88 -16.48
C GLY A 144 4.02 -8.21 -15.56
N LYS A 145 4.25 -8.46 -14.28
CA LYS A 145 3.20 -8.80 -13.30
C LYS A 145 3.14 -7.77 -12.19
N VAL A 146 1.92 -7.45 -11.79
CA VAL A 146 1.63 -6.63 -10.61
C VAL A 146 1.18 -7.56 -9.50
N LYS A 147 1.81 -7.47 -8.31
CA LYS A 147 1.44 -8.27 -7.14
C LYS A 147 1.34 -7.38 -5.92
N PHE A 148 0.38 -7.66 -5.05
CA PHE A 148 0.25 -6.98 -3.77
C PHE A 148 1.50 -7.20 -2.91
N LEU A 149 2.05 -6.11 -2.39
CA LEU A 149 3.12 -6.11 -1.40
C LEU A 149 2.58 -5.69 -0.02
N LEU A 150 1.65 -4.73 -0.01
CA LEU A 150 0.88 -4.34 1.16
C LEU A 150 -0.58 -4.13 0.73
N GLU A 151 -1.49 -4.90 1.29
CA GLU A 151 -2.92 -4.61 1.26
C GLU A 151 -3.30 -3.91 2.56
N SER A 152 -3.87 -2.72 2.46
CA SER A 152 -4.46 -2.00 3.57
C SER A 152 -5.90 -1.68 3.21
N ALA A 153 -6.83 -2.49 3.72
CA ALA A 153 -8.25 -2.42 3.36
C ALA A 153 -9.12 -2.38 4.62
N HIS A 154 -9.88 -1.30 4.75
CA HIS A 154 -10.62 -1.00 5.97
C HIS A 154 -12.07 -0.71 5.64
N ARG A 155 -12.98 -1.34 6.38
CA ARG A 155 -14.41 -1.07 6.27
C ARG A 155 -14.76 0.35 6.71
N ASP A 156 -15.91 0.82 6.26
CA ASP A 156 -16.43 2.10 6.67
C ASP A 156 -16.65 2.16 8.18
N PHE A 157 -16.34 3.31 8.77
CA PHE A 157 -16.56 3.56 10.19
C PHE A 157 -18.05 3.57 10.52
N LYS A 158 -18.42 2.97 11.65
CA LYS A 158 -19.77 3.01 12.24
C LYS A 158 -19.68 3.54 13.66
N GLU A 159 -20.69 4.26 14.14
CA GLU A 159 -20.73 4.76 15.51
C GLU A 159 -20.56 3.64 16.55
N THR A 160 -21.02 2.43 16.24
CA THR A 160 -20.86 1.24 17.09
C THR A 160 -19.41 0.75 17.21
N ASP A 161 -18.49 1.29 16.42
CA ASP A 161 -17.06 0.94 16.48
C ASP A 161 -16.34 1.59 17.65
N SER A 162 -16.94 2.62 18.26
CA SER A 162 -16.47 3.22 19.50
C SER A 162 -17.08 2.49 20.70
N LEU A 163 -16.22 1.78 21.42
CA LEU A 163 -16.66 0.94 22.54
C LEU A 163 -16.46 1.67 23.89
N ALA A 164 -17.51 1.71 24.71
CA ALA A 164 -17.44 2.26 26.05
C ALA A 164 -16.59 1.37 26.97
N ASN A 165 -15.77 2.00 27.82
CA ASN A 165 -14.98 1.36 28.88
C ASN A 165 -13.99 0.26 28.44
N ASN A 166 -13.64 0.17 27.18
CA ASN A 166 -12.62 -0.76 26.71
C ASN A 166 -11.25 -0.10 26.69
N VAL A 167 -10.44 -0.37 27.71
CA VAL A 167 -9.02 -0.03 27.66
C VAL A 167 -8.31 -1.07 26.82
N VAL A 168 -8.03 -0.72 25.57
CA VAL A 168 -7.18 -1.55 24.70
C VAL A 168 -5.74 -1.08 24.89
N THR A 169 -4.89 -1.99 25.33
CA THR A 169 -3.45 -1.74 25.34
C THR A 169 -2.90 -2.15 23.98
N LEU A 170 -2.32 -1.19 23.27
CA LEU A 170 -1.59 -1.49 22.04
C LEU A 170 -0.36 -2.34 22.33
N GLU A 171 -0.03 -3.22 21.41
CA GLU A 171 1.27 -3.87 21.42
C GLU A 171 2.39 -2.84 21.34
N LYS A 172 3.57 -3.21 21.84
CA LYS A 172 4.73 -2.33 21.71
C LYS A 172 5.19 -2.29 20.26
N SER A 173 5.60 -1.11 19.82
CA SER A 173 6.28 -0.98 18.53
C SER A 173 7.47 -1.91 18.45
N ILE A 174 7.68 -2.47 17.25
CA ILE A 174 8.88 -3.24 16.97
C ILE A 174 10.12 -2.36 17.10
N VAL A 175 11.25 -3.01 17.30
CA VAL A 175 12.58 -2.39 17.16
C VAL A 175 13.23 -3.02 15.93
N SER A 176 13.63 -2.19 14.97
CA SER A 176 14.25 -2.68 13.74
C SER A 176 15.63 -2.05 13.53
N LYS A 177 16.55 -2.82 12.94
CA LYS A 177 17.85 -2.35 12.45
C LYS A 177 17.85 -2.13 10.94
N GLU A 178 16.71 -2.27 10.30
CA GLU A 178 16.53 -1.99 8.90
C GLU A 178 16.87 -0.52 8.59
N PRO A 179 17.41 -0.22 7.41
CA PRO A 179 17.77 1.15 7.01
C PRO A 179 16.59 2.12 7.19
N HIS A 180 16.85 3.28 7.78
CA HIS A 180 15.88 4.39 7.93
C HIS A 180 14.68 4.14 8.84
N PHE A 181 14.66 3.04 9.60
CA PHE A 181 13.52 2.75 10.50
C PHE A 181 13.31 3.88 11.53
N GLU A 182 14.38 4.45 12.07
CA GLU A 182 14.34 5.57 13.01
C GLU A 182 13.60 6.80 12.46
N LYS A 183 13.63 7.01 11.13
CA LYS A 183 12.91 8.12 10.47
C LYS A 183 11.42 7.85 10.40
N ILE A 184 11.04 6.58 10.24
CA ILE A 184 9.63 6.16 10.28
C ILE A 184 9.09 6.31 11.71
N GLU A 185 9.85 5.87 12.73
CA GLU A 185 9.47 6.07 14.13
C GLU A 185 9.25 7.55 14.44
N ALA A 186 10.16 8.42 13.99
CA ALA A 186 10.04 9.86 14.17
C ALA A 186 8.81 10.43 13.45
N SER A 187 8.49 9.97 12.24
CA SER A 187 7.30 10.38 11.49
C SER A 187 6.01 9.95 12.20
N VAL A 188 5.91 8.71 12.66
CA VAL A 188 4.75 8.20 13.41
C VAL A 188 4.59 8.94 14.74
N ALA A 189 5.68 9.17 15.48
CA ALA A 189 5.66 9.95 16.71
C ALA A 189 5.22 11.40 16.46
N GLY A 190 5.68 12.01 15.35
CA GLY A 190 5.25 13.33 14.90
C GLY A 190 3.75 13.38 14.61
N TYR A 191 3.22 12.35 13.94
CA TYR A 191 1.80 12.23 13.63
C TYR A 191 0.96 12.21 14.91
N ILE A 192 1.30 11.34 15.86
CA ILE A 192 0.64 11.25 17.17
C ILE A 192 0.70 12.58 17.90
N LYS A 193 1.86 13.22 17.93
CA LYS A 193 2.06 14.52 18.58
C LYS A 193 1.16 15.58 17.98
N TYR A 194 1.23 15.79 16.65
CA TYR A 194 0.48 16.86 16.00
C TYR A 194 -1.03 16.61 16.03
N PHE A 195 -1.48 15.35 15.94
CA PHE A 195 -2.87 15.01 16.13
C PHE A 195 -3.36 15.41 17.53
N ASN A 196 -2.63 15.01 18.58
CA ASN A 196 -2.99 15.29 19.99
C ASN A 196 -2.88 16.79 20.33
N GLU A 197 -2.01 17.53 19.66
CA GLU A 197 -1.89 18.99 19.76
C GLU A 197 -2.93 19.73 18.90
N LYS A 198 -3.74 19.04 18.10
CA LYS A 198 -4.69 19.60 17.11
C LYS A 198 -4.00 20.52 16.12
N ASN A 199 -2.80 20.17 15.73
CA ASN A 199 -1.94 20.96 14.87
C ASN A 199 -1.99 20.46 13.42
N ALA A 200 -2.98 20.94 12.66
CA ALA A 200 -3.15 20.56 11.25
C ALA A 200 -1.95 20.97 10.37
N ASP A 201 -1.32 22.11 10.68
CA ASP A 201 -0.11 22.55 9.95
C ASP A 201 1.03 21.53 10.16
N GLY A 202 1.34 21.21 11.41
CA GLY A 202 2.39 20.26 11.74
C GLY A 202 2.11 18.86 11.17
N LEU A 203 0.85 18.40 11.28
CA LEU A 203 0.44 17.10 10.76
C LEU A 203 0.58 17.03 9.23
N SER A 204 0.11 18.04 8.52
CA SER A 204 0.18 18.09 7.06
C SER A 204 1.63 18.10 6.54
N MET A 205 2.57 18.69 7.29
CA MET A 205 3.99 18.71 6.92
C MET A 205 4.66 17.33 6.96
N LEU A 206 4.03 16.33 7.56
CA LEU A 206 4.49 14.94 7.49
C LEU A 206 4.18 14.26 6.15
N PHE A 207 3.38 14.88 5.29
CA PHE A 207 3.00 14.34 4.00
C PHE A 207 3.81 14.97 2.85
N THR A 208 4.03 14.23 1.78
CA THR A 208 4.52 14.80 0.52
C THR A 208 3.48 15.75 -0.07
N GLU A 209 3.90 16.68 -0.93
CA GLU A 209 2.98 17.67 -1.54
C GLU A 209 1.79 17.03 -2.25
N ASN A 210 2.01 15.90 -2.89
CA ASN A 210 1.00 15.18 -3.65
C ASN A 210 0.56 13.87 -2.99
N ALA A 211 0.75 13.73 -1.67
CA ALA A 211 0.30 12.56 -0.93
C ALA A 211 -1.20 12.36 -1.06
N PHE A 212 -1.67 11.14 -0.81
CA PHE A 212 -3.08 10.90 -0.60
C PHE A 212 -3.35 10.15 0.70
N GLN A 213 -4.47 10.53 1.29
CA GLN A 213 -4.96 10.01 2.56
C GLN A 213 -6.27 9.28 2.32
N ASN A 214 -6.30 8.01 2.69
CA ASN A 214 -7.43 7.12 2.53
C ASN A 214 -7.79 6.48 3.87
N VAL A 215 -8.50 7.23 4.71
CA VAL A 215 -8.90 6.78 6.05
C VAL A 215 -10.41 6.54 6.11
N SER A 216 -10.83 5.51 6.83
CA SER A 216 -12.22 5.03 6.86
C SER A 216 -13.21 6.06 7.45
N SER A 217 -12.73 7.02 8.25
CA SER A 217 -13.56 8.07 8.87
C SER A 217 -13.81 9.28 7.97
N LYS A 218 -13.14 9.40 6.81
CA LYS A 218 -13.31 10.53 5.87
C LYS A 218 -14.16 10.14 4.67
N GLU A 219 -14.89 11.09 4.11
CA GLU A 219 -15.56 10.90 2.82
C GLU A 219 -14.52 10.97 1.69
N GLY A 220 -14.50 9.93 0.84
CA GLY A 220 -13.60 9.88 -0.31
C GLY A 220 -12.10 9.76 0.05
N ILE A 221 -11.26 10.04 -0.93
CA ILE A 221 -9.81 10.11 -0.80
C ILE A 221 -9.39 11.57 -0.85
N VAL A 222 -8.53 11.98 0.08
CA VAL A 222 -8.00 13.33 0.13
C VAL A 222 -6.64 13.36 -0.56
N VAL A 223 -6.49 14.18 -1.60
CA VAL A 223 -5.26 14.27 -2.39
C VAL A 223 -4.61 15.63 -2.22
N GLY A 224 -3.32 15.61 -1.90
CA GLY A 224 -2.48 16.78 -1.72
C GLY A 224 -2.42 17.28 -0.27
N ARG A 225 -1.22 17.68 0.15
CA ARG A 225 -0.90 18.16 1.49
C ARG A 225 -1.86 19.24 1.99
N GLU A 226 -2.17 20.24 1.16
CA GLU A 226 -3.05 21.35 1.55
C GLU A 226 -4.49 20.88 1.77
N ASN A 227 -4.98 19.96 0.96
CA ASN A 227 -6.30 19.39 1.15
C ASN A 227 -6.34 18.49 2.41
N ILE A 228 -5.28 17.71 2.67
CA ILE A 228 -5.13 16.94 3.91
C ILE A 228 -5.23 17.88 5.11
N LYS A 229 -4.46 18.99 5.11
CA LYS A 229 -4.52 20.00 6.17
C LYS A 229 -5.93 20.55 6.41
N THR A 230 -6.65 20.89 5.34
CA THR A 230 -7.97 21.52 5.45
C THR A 230 -9.10 20.57 5.82
N THR A 231 -8.90 19.26 5.60
CA THR A 231 -9.89 18.22 5.92
C THR A 231 -9.63 17.54 7.26
N GLU A 232 -8.54 17.88 7.97
CA GLU A 232 -8.33 17.39 9.31
C GLU A 232 -9.32 18.03 10.29
N VAL A 233 -10.04 17.18 11.02
CA VAL A 233 -10.98 17.56 12.05
C VAL A 233 -10.54 16.96 13.38
N PHE A 234 -10.24 17.82 14.33
CA PHE A 234 -9.84 17.41 15.67
C PHE A 234 -10.98 17.71 16.64
N ALA A 235 -11.62 16.69 17.17
CA ALA A 235 -12.62 16.88 18.22
C ALA A 235 -11.93 17.10 19.59
N ASP A 236 -12.65 17.74 20.50
CA ASP A 236 -12.19 17.89 21.87
C ASP A 236 -12.17 16.54 22.59
N GLY A 237 -11.16 16.37 23.43
CA GLY A 237 -11.01 15.15 24.22
C GLY A 237 -10.44 13.95 23.48
N GLN A 238 -10.19 14.02 22.18
CA GLN A 238 -9.60 12.91 21.43
C GLN A 238 -8.11 12.80 21.67
N VAL A 239 -7.65 11.59 21.98
CA VAL A 239 -6.25 11.22 22.17
C VAL A 239 -5.91 10.02 21.31
N LEU A 240 -5.00 10.22 20.36
CA LEU A 240 -4.49 9.19 19.46
C LEU A 240 -3.23 8.55 20.04
N ASN A 241 -3.15 7.23 19.95
CA ASN A 241 -1.92 6.45 20.07
C ASN A 241 -1.79 5.51 18.87
N ALA A 242 -0.55 5.26 18.47
CA ALA A 242 -0.27 4.30 17.41
C ALA A 242 1.06 3.58 17.67
N THR A 243 1.17 2.37 17.14
CA THR A 243 2.36 1.52 17.23
C THR A 243 2.74 1.00 15.86
N ILE A 244 4.03 0.73 15.64
CA ILE A 244 4.55 0.12 14.43
C ILE A 244 4.69 -1.38 14.69
N LEU A 245 3.97 -2.22 13.96
CA LEU A 245 4.02 -3.67 14.04
C LEU A 245 4.89 -4.30 12.96
N GLY A 246 5.18 -3.55 11.90
CA GLY A 246 6.10 -3.98 10.87
C GLY A 246 6.59 -2.86 9.98
N TYR A 247 7.74 -3.12 9.38
CA TYR A 247 8.45 -2.18 8.52
C TYR A 247 9.22 -2.92 7.44
N LYS A 248 9.31 -2.31 6.26
CA LYS A 248 10.13 -2.81 5.16
C LYS A 248 10.66 -1.67 4.31
N TYR A 249 11.97 -1.60 4.14
CA TYR A 249 12.60 -0.73 3.16
C TYR A 249 12.49 -1.34 1.77
N LEU A 250 12.01 -0.57 0.80
CA LEU A 250 11.74 -1.04 -0.58
C LEU A 250 12.85 -0.68 -1.57
N GLY A 251 13.83 0.13 -1.16
CA GLY A 251 14.78 0.78 -2.07
C GLY A 251 14.23 2.11 -2.59
N ASP A 252 15.02 2.83 -3.41
CA ASP A 252 14.64 4.10 -4.06
C ASP A 252 14.08 5.15 -3.08
N SER A 253 14.59 5.15 -1.84
CA SER A 253 14.10 6.00 -0.76
C SER A 253 12.62 5.76 -0.39
N LEU A 254 12.09 4.58 -0.68
CA LEU A 254 10.72 4.19 -0.34
C LEU A 254 10.70 3.16 0.78
N ALA A 255 9.68 3.25 1.62
CA ALA A 255 9.44 2.28 2.68
C ALA A 255 7.93 2.09 2.90
N ILE A 256 7.56 0.93 3.40
CA ILE A 256 6.25 0.66 3.98
C ILE A 256 6.39 0.42 5.47
N ALA A 257 5.39 0.88 6.22
CA ALA A 257 5.21 0.51 7.60
C ALA A 257 3.73 0.31 7.87
N TYR A 258 3.44 -0.53 8.85
CA TYR A 258 2.07 -0.85 9.24
C TYR A 258 1.99 -1.09 10.75
N GLY A 259 0.79 -0.95 11.28
CA GLY A 259 0.61 -1.09 12.72
C GLY A 259 -0.82 -0.90 13.17
N SER A 260 -0.98 -0.67 14.47
CA SER A 260 -2.27 -0.48 15.12
C SER A 260 -2.38 0.93 15.69
N TRP A 261 -3.61 1.38 15.87
CA TRP A 261 -3.91 2.65 16.53
C TRP A 261 -5.09 2.51 17.49
N THR A 262 -5.13 3.40 18.49
CA THR A 262 -6.29 3.64 19.35
C THR A 262 -6.57 5.12 19.42
N GLN A 263 -7.84 5.47 19.47
CA GLN A 263 -8.32 6.83 19.67
C GLN A 263 -9.31 6.84 20.84
N LEU A 264 -8.90 7.42 21.95
CA LEU A 264 -9.71 7.62 23.13
C LEU A 264 -10.44 8.96 23.02
N ASP A 265 -11.74 8.96 23.20
CA ASP A 265 -12.52 10.16 23.52
C ASP A 265 -12.67 10.27 25.04
N THR A 266 -11.98 11.22 25.65
CA THR A 266 -11.99 11.43 27.09
C THR A 266 -13.28 12.06 27.59
N THR A 267 -14.12 12.62 26.71
CA THR A 267 -15.41 13.24 27.09
C THR A 267 -16.50 12.20 27.27
N THR A 268 -16.52 11.18 26.39
CA THR A 268 -17.48 10.09 26.43
C THR A 268 -16.92 8.82 27.08
N ASN A 269 -15.62 8.78 27.32
CA ASN A 269 -14.87 7.61 27.77
C ASN A 269 -15.09 6.41 26.82
N THR A 270 -15.11 6.67 25.53
CA THR A 270 -15.18 5.65 24.47
C THR A 270 -13.85 5.54 23.74
N MET A 271 -13.53 4.35 23.25
CA MET A 271 -12.31 4.10 22.51
C MET A 271 -12.62 3.42 21.18
N ALA A 272 -12.10 3.98 20.10
CA ALA A 272 -11.99 3.32 18.82
C ALA A 272 -10.58 2.73 18.66
N ARG A 273 -10.48 1.64 17.91
CA ARG A 273 -9.21 1.01 17.54
C ARG A 273 -9.19 0.61 16.10
N GLY A 274 -8.00 0.46 15.56
CA GLY A 274 -7.85 0.02 14.19
C GLY A 274 -6.41 -0.25 13.82
N SER A 275 -6.23 -0.36 12.52
CA SER A 275 -4.92 -0.64 11.94
C SER A 275 -4.63 0.34 10.80
N TRP A 276 -3.37 0.40 10.42
CA TRP A 276 -2.87 1.28 9.36
C TRP A 276 -1.76 0.60 8.56
N GLY A 277 -1.68 0.94 7.27
CA GLY A 277 -0.61 0.50 6.37
C GLY A 277 -0.25 1.63 5.42
N ASN A 278 0.95 2.20 5.61
CA ASN A 278 1.36 3.46 5.01
C ASN A 278 2.60 3.31 4.13
N VAL A 279 2.74 4.24 3.18
CA VAL A 279 3.93 4.38 2.33
C VAL A 279 4.65 5.66 2.65
N PHE A 280 5.96 5.56 2.80
CA PHE A 280 6.84 6.67 3.12
C PHE A 280 7.89 6.88 2.03
N LYS A 281 8.23 8.16 1.80
CA LYS A 281 9.40 8.59 1.06
C LYS A 281 10.42 9.15 2.02
N ILE A 282 11.64 8.63 1.96
CA ILE A 282 12.78 9.11 2.74
C ILE A 282 13.42 10.25 1.96
N ASP A 283 13.56 11.41 2.57
CA ASP A 283 14.27 12.56 2.02
C ASP A 283 15.15 13.20 3.11
N GLY A 284 16.46 13.13 2.93
CA GLY A 284 17.42 13.51 3.96
C GLY A 284 17.18 12.74 5.26
N ASP A 285 16.95 13.46 6.35
CA ASP A 285 16.70 12.90 7.69
C ASP A 285 15.21 12.70 8.01
N THR A 286 14.33 12.88 7.04
CA THR A 286 12.89 12.83 7.27
C THR A 286 12.22 11.73 6.43
N ALA A 287 11.20 11.09 6.99
CA ALA A 287 10.29 10.22 6.25
C ALA A 287 8.92 10.91 6.11
N TYR A 288 8.50 11.11 4.87
CA TYR A 288 7.22 11.74 4.52
C TYR A 288 6.21 10.70 4.05
N LEU A 289 4.99 10.80 4.50
CA LEU A 289 3.86 10.00 4.01
C LEU A 289 3.58 10.33 2.54
N VAL A 290 3.60 9.31 1.70
CA VAL A 290 3.17 9.36 0.29
C VAL A 290 1.73 8.89 0.19
N MET A 291 1.40 7.87 0.96
CA MET A 291 0.05 7.34 1.09
C MET A 291 -0.21 6.96 2.54
N GLU A 292 -1.30 7.43 3.09
CA GLU A 292 -1.87 6.95 4.34
C GLU A 292 -3.11 6.12 4.04
N SER A 293 -3.16 4.93 4.63
CA SER A 293 -4.35 4.09 4.63
C SER A 293 -4.57 3.55 6.04
N ALA A 294 -5.70 3.91 6.63
CA ALA A 294 -6.03 3.53 7.99
C ALA A 294 -7.54 3.39 8.17
N GLY A 295 -7.93 2.53 9.09
CA GLY A 295 -9.33 2.39 9.46
C GLY A 295 -9.54 1.52 10.68
N VAL A 296 -10.81 1.34 11.02
CA VAL A 296 -11.20 0.58 12.20
C VAL A 296 -10.96 -0.91 12.01
N SER A 297 -10.60 -1.59 13.11
CA SER A 297 -10.52 -3.05 13.21
C SER A 297 -11.39 -3.53 14.38
N GLN A 298 -11.98 -4.70 14.21
CA GLN A 298 -12.83 -5.34 15.24
C GLN A 298 -12.02 -6.22 16.16
#